data_0242f863f4157e3e963edb7db4213bd0
#
_entry.id   0242f863f4157e3e963edb7db4213bd0
#
_cell.length_a   1.000
_cell.length_b   1.000
_cell.length_c   1.000
_cell.angle_alpha   90.00
_cell.angle_beta   90.00
_cell.angle_gamma   90.00
#
_symmetry.space_group_name_H-M   'P 1'
#
loop_
_entity.id
_entity.type
_entity.pdbx_description
1 polymer ?
#
loop_
_entity_poly.entity_id
_entity_poly.type
_entity_poly.pdbx_seq_one_letter_code
_entity_poly.pdbx_strand_id
1 'polypeptide(L)'
;ERAISDRITLAAGQEPVHIPDFMFQHREAANFPWVSQAAWLYAQMVRAGHVVKSGPGYAAAQRVFRPDIYRAAFAGTQVPLPGASAKLEGGINETTGVGTVQGRLLMGPDRFFDGRAFDPDQLDAYLAQS
;
A
#
# COMPACT_ATOMS: atom_id res chain seq x y z
N GLU A 1 18.92 8.80 10.37
CA GLU A 1 18.67 8.04 11.62
C GLU A 1 17.45 8.51 12.40
N ARG A 2 17.19 9.84 12.52
CA ARG A 2 16.08 10.36 13.35
C ARG A 2 14.69 9.97 12.84
N ALA A 3 14.47 9.96 11.54
CA ALA A 3 13.17 9.57 10.96
C ALA A 3 12.82 8.10 11.21
N ILE A 4 13.83 7.23 11.25
CA ILE A 4 13.65 5.80 11.51
C ILE A 4 13.32 5.53 13.00
N SER A 5 13.63 6.48 13.90
CA SER A 5 13.37 6.39 15.34
C SER A 5 12.06 7.05 15.77
N ASP A 6 11.15 7.33 14.85
CA ASP A 6 9.88 8.05 15.10
C ASP A 6 10.05 9.43 15.75
N ARG A 7 11.23 10.05 15.61
CA ARG A 7 11.54 11.37 16.16
C ARG A 7 11.86 12.35 15.03
N ILE A 8 11.04 13.38 14.91
CA ILE A 8 11.15 14.38 13.85
C ILE A 8 11.27 15.78 14.44
N THR A 9 12.17 16.57 13.88
CA THR A 9 12.24 18.01 14.16
C THR A 9 11.34 18.73 13.16
N LEU A 10 10.25 19.32 13.64
CA LEU A 10 9.24 19.96 12.80
C LEU A 10 9.71 21.34 12.29
N ALA A 11 10.58 22.03 13.03
CA ALA A 11 11.18 23.29 12.62
C ALA A 11 12.61 23.41 13.14
N ALA A 12 13.43 24.19 12.46
CA ALA A 12 14.81 24.44 12.87
C ALA A 12 14.87 25.00 14.29
N GLY A 13 15.74 24.44 15.13
CA GLY A 13 15.92 24.87 16.52
C GLY A 13 14.90 24.33 17.52
N GLN A 14 13.95 23.50 17.08
CA GLN A 14 13.02 22.82 17.99
C GLN A 14 13.56 21.44 18.40
N GLU A 15 13.18 21.00 19.59
CA GLU A 15 13.45 19.64 20.04
C GLU A 15 12.67 18.63 19.18
N PRO A 16 13.26 17.45 18.92
CA PRO A 16 12.56 16.40 18.17
C PRO A 16 11.31 15.93 18.90
N VAL A 17 10.20 15.92 18.19
CA VAL A 17 8.92 15.37 18.66
C VAL A 17 8.87 13.89 18.33
N HIS A 18 8.41 13.07 19.27
CA HIS A 18 8.09 11.67 19.02
C HIS A 18 6.71 11.57 18.36
N ILE A 19 6.68 11.03 17.15
CA ILE A 19 5.43 10.75 16.42
C ILE A 19 5.29 9.23 16.36
N PRO A 20 4.43 8.65 17.19
CA PRO A 20 4.20 7.20 17.18
C PRO A 20 3.81 6.73 15.78
N ASP A 21 4.36 5.61 15.38
CA ASP A 21 4.02 4.96 14.11
C ASP A 21 4.32 5.78 12.85
N PHE A 22 5.27 6.72 12.94
CA PHE A 22 5.71 7.52 11.79
C PHE A 22 6.25 6.66 10.64
N MET A 23 6.90 5.56 10.98
CA MET A 23 7.43 4.62 10.00
C MET A 23 6.91 3.22 10.29
N PHE A 24 6.12 2.70 9.35
CA PHE A 24 5.81 1.28 9.30
C PHE A 24 6.81 0.57 8.39
N GLN A 25 7.24 -0.63 8.78
CA GLN A 25 8.05 -1.50 7.92
C GLN A 25 7.22 -2.74 7.54
N HIS A 26 7.38 -3.85 8.25
CA HIS A 26 6.58 -5.06 8.00
C HIS A 26 5.21 -5.06 8.70
N ARG A 27 5.03 -4.18 9.69
CA ARG A 27 3.78 -4.05 10.43
C ARG A 27 2.66 -3.58 9.50
N GLU A 28 1.47 -4.16 9.65
CA GLU A 28 0.32 -3.90 8.78
C GLU A 28 0.58 -4.12 7.29
N ALA A 29 1.59 -4.94 6.96
CA ALA A 29 2.03 -5.18 5.58
C ALA A 29 2.42 -3.90 4.81
N ALA A 30 2.98 -2.90 5.51
CA ALA A 30 3.32 -1.60 4.92
C ALA A 30 4.33 -1.70 3.77
N ASN A 31 5.28 -2.63 3.86
CA ASN A 31 6.28 -2.85 2.80
C ASN A 31 5.91 -3.99 1.84
N PHE A 32 4.75 -4.62 2.02
CA PHE A 32 4.31 -5.65 1.11
C PHE A 32 3.92 -5.03 -0.24
N PRO A 33 4.49 -5.51 -1.37
CA PRO A 33 4.24 -4.92 -2.68
C PRO A 33 2.88 -5.37 -3.23
N TRP A 34 1.81 -4.76 -2.76
CA TRP A 34 0.47 -5.03 -3.22
C TRP A 34 0.31 -4.69 -4.70
N VAL A 35 -0.11 -5.65 -5.51
CA VAL A 35 -0.40 -5.43 -6.94
C VAL A 35 -1.47 -4.36 -7.12
N SER A 36 -2.44 -4.27 -6.21
CA SER A 36 -3.46 -3.23 -6.18
C SER A 36 -2.90 -1.82 -5.99
N GLN A 37 -1.81 -1.64 -5.25
CA GLN A 37 -1.13 -0.35 -5.14
C GLN A 37 -0.48 0.07 -6.46
N ALA A 38 0.17 -0.86 -7.16
CA ALA A 38 0.72 -0.57 -8.49
C ALA A 38 -0.39 -0.21 -9.48
N ALA A 39 -1.52 -0.91 -9.42
CA ALA A 39 -2.71 -0.63 -10.22
C ALA A 39 -3.29 0.76 -9.90
N TRP A 40 -3.37 1.13 -8.63
CA TRP A 40 -3.83 2.46 -8.20
C TRP A 40 -2.89 3.57 -8.69
N LEU A 41 -1.56 3.37 -8.60
CA LEU A 41 -0.58 4.33 -9.12
C LEU A 41 -0.77 4.55 -10.63
N TYR A 42 -0.99 3.48 -11.39
CA TYR A 42 -1.32 3.60 -12.81
C TYR A 42 -2.60 4.43 -13.03
N ALA A 43 -3.65 4.18 -12.26
CA ALA A 43 -4.88 4.96 -12.35
C ALA A 43 -4.63 6.45 -12.09
N GLN A 44 -3.78 6.81 -11.09
CA GLN A 44 -3.41 8.21 -10.84
C GLN A 44 -2.62 8.82 -12.01
N MET A 45 -1.71 8.06 -12.62
CA MET A 45 -0.96 8.53 -13.80
C MET A 45 -1.89 8.80 -15.00
N VAL A 46 -2.90 7.95 -15.21
CA VAL A 46 -3.92 8.18 -16.23
C VAL A 46 -4.74 9.43 -15.92
N ARG A 47 -5.21 9.60 -14.68
CA ARG A 47 -5.97 10.80 -14.25
C ARG A 47 -5.16 12.09 -14.40
N ALA A 48 -3.86 12.04 -14.12
CA ALA A 48 -2.96 13.18 -14.28
C ALA A 48 -2.56 13.45 -15.75
N GLY A 49 -3.00 12.63 -16.70
CA GLY A 49 -2.64 12.77 -18.11
C GLY A 49 -1.21 12.37 -18.46
N HIS A 50 -0.50 11.71 -17.55
CA HIS A 50 0.87 11.24 -17.78
C HIS A 50 0.93 9.99 -18.66
N VAL A 51 -0.12 9.19 -18.65
CA VAL A 51 -0.22 7.93 -19.38
C VAL A 51 -1.59 7.82 -20.04
N VAL A 52 -1.60 7.36 -21.29
CA VAL A 52 -2.85 7.01 -21.98
C VAL A 52 -3.31 5.64 -21.48
N LYS A 53 -4.57 5.55 -21.05
CA LYS A 53 -5.15 4.29 -20.59
C LYS A 53 -5.11 3.22 -21.69
N SER A 54 -4.59 2.06 -21.33
CA SER A 54 -4.61 0.87 -22.19
C SER A 54 -4.61 -0.41 -21.34
N GLY A 55 -5.20 -1.48 -21.87
CA GLY A 55 -5.18 -2.80 -21.21
C GLY A 55 -3.75 -3.33 -21.03
N PRO A 56 -2.90 -3.34 -22.09
CA PRO A 56 -1.51 -3.76 -21.94
C PRO A 56 -0.71 -2.92 -20.94
N GLY A 57 -0.92 -1.60 -20.90
CA GLY A 57 -0.28 -0.70 -19.93
C GLY A 57 -0.70 -1.01 -18.49
N TYR A 58 -1.99 -1.24 -18.27
CA TYR A 58 -2.51 -1.63 -16.95
C TYR A 58 -1.94 -2.97 -16.48
N ALA A 59 -1.93 -3.97 -17.35
CA ALA A 59 -1.34 -5.26 -17.03
C ALA A 59 0.18 -5.17 -16.78
N ALA A 60 0.89 -4.29 -17.49
CA ALA A 60 2.31 -4.03 -17.26
C ALA A 60 2.54 -3.39 -15.89
N ALA A 61 1.75 -2.39 -15.51
CA ALA A 61 1.82 -1.74 -14.21
C ALA A 61 1.63 -2.72 -13.04
N GLN A 62 0.65 -3.60 -13.13
CA GLN A 62 0.40 -4.61 -12.11
C GLN A 62 1.57 -5.59 -11.91
N ARG A 63 2.39 -5.83 -12.95
CA ARG A 63 3.57 -6.71 -12.87
C ARG A 63 4.81 -6.05 -12.28
N VAL A 64 4.78 -4.75 -12.04
CA VAL A 64 5.92 -4.02 -11.42
C VAL A 64 6.12 -4.44 -9.97
N PHE A 65 5.04 -4.63 -9.23
CA PHE A 65 5.11 -5.10 -7.86
C PHE A 65 5.11 -6.64 -7.83
N ARG A 66 6.01 -7.20 -7.04
CA ARG A 66 6.31 -8.63 -7.03
C ARG A 66 6.12 -9.22 -5.64
N PRO A 67 4.86 -9.43 -5.20
CA PRO A 67 4.58 -10.07 -3.91
C PRO A 67 5.10 -11.50 -3.80
N ASP A 68 5.26 -12.18 -4.92
CA ASP A 68 5.87 -13.50 -4.99
C ASP A 68 7.33 -13.50 -4.53
N ILE A 69 8.13 -12.53 -4.98
CA ILE A 69 9.52 -12.35 -4.55
C ILE A 69 9.58 -12.00 -3.07
N TYR A 70 8.70 -11.10 -2.62
CA TYR A 70 8.64 -10.71 -1.20
C TYR A 70 8.33 -11.92 -0.31
N ARG A 71 7.33 -12.73 -0.67
CA ARG A 71 7.00 -13.95 0.08
C ARG A 71 8.14 -14.94 0.10
N ALA A 72 8.82 -15.15 -1.01
CA ALA A 72 9.98 -16.04 -1.09
C ALA A 72 11.14 -15.56 -0.20
N ALA A 73 11.40 -14.24 -0.19
CA ALA A 73 12.49 -13.66 0.61
C ALA A 73 12.25 -13.77 2.13
N PHE A 74 10.99 -13.67 2.57
CA PHE A 74 10.64 -13.69 3.99
C PHE A 74 10.03 -15.01 4.46
N ALA A 75 10.00 -16.04 3.62
CA ALA A 75 9.54 -17.37 4.01
C ALA A 75 10.37 -17.92 5.19
N GLY A 76 9.70 -18.46 6.20
CA GLY A 76 10.36 -19.00 7.39
C GLY A 76 10.89 -17.97 8.39
N THR A 77 10.68 -16.67 8.14
CA THR A 77 10.98 -15.59 9.10
C THR A 77 9.77 -15.30 9.99
N GLN A 78 9.90 -14.32 10.89
CA GLN A 78 8.79 -13.87 11.72
C GLN A 78 7.90 -12.79 11.04
N VAL A 79 8.24 -12.38 9.82
CA VAL A 79 7.48 -11.37 9.06
C VAL A 79 6.14 -11.97 8.61
N PRO A 80 5.00 -11.37 8.99
CA PRO A 80 3.70 -11.84 8.51
C PRO A 80 3.59 -11.66 6.99
N LEU A 81 3.06 -12.67 6.30
CA LEU A 81 2.94 -12.65 4.85
C LEU A 81 1.47 -12.77 4.43
N PRO A 82 0.91 -11.74 3.78
CA PRO A 82 -0.44 -11.80 3.23
C PRO A 82 -0.61 -12.96 2.26
N GLY A 83 -1.78 -13.61 2.29
CA GLY A 83 -2.15 -14.65 1.33
C GLY A 83 -2.53 -14.07 -0.03
N ALA A 84 -3.28 -12.96 -0.05
CA ALA A 84 -3.64 -12.25 -1.26
C ALA A 84 -2.47 -11.41 -1.80
N SER A 85 -2.46 -11.15 -3.10
CA SER A 85 -1.51 -10.26 -3.77
C SER A 85 -2.08 -8.89 -4.10
N ALA A 86 -3.40 -8.76 -4.06
CA ALA A 86 -4.14 -7.53 -4.28
C ALA A 86 -5.26 -7.42 -3.24
N LYS A 87 -5.71 -6.22 -3.00
CA LYS A 87 -6.82 -5.89 -2.11
C LYS A 87 -7.59 -4.68 -2.62
N LEU A 88 -8.73 -4.39 -2.02
CA LEU A 88 -9.39 -3.11 -2.17
C LEU A 88 -8.55 -2.05 -1.44
N GLU A 89 -8.04 -1.07 -2.14
CA GLU A 89 -7.27 0.03 -1.54
C GLU A 89 -8.20 1.12 -1.02
N GLY A 90 -7.94 1.59 0.19
CA GLY A 90 -8.78 2.61 0.82
C GLY A 90 -10.11 2.06 1.36
N GLY A 91 -10.29 0.75 1.41
CA GLY A 91 -11.55 0.10 1.82
C GLY A 91 -11.61 -0.32 3.29
N ILE A 92 -10.50 -0.30 4.01
CA ILE A 92 -10.44 -0.72 5.41
C ILE A 92 -10.80 0.47 6.30
N ASN A 93 -11.90 0.36 7.04
CA ASN A 93 -12.40 1.42 7.90
C ASN A 93 -11.97 1.26 9.36
N GLU A 94 -11.68 0.04 9.79
CA GLU A 94 -11.27 -0.30 11.14
C GLU A 94 -10.25 -1.44 11.12
N THR A 95 -9.48 -1.58 12.18
CA THR A 95 -8.47 -2.65 12.28
C THR A 95 -9.13 -4.01 12.13
N THR A 96 -8.66 -4.81 11.18
CA THR A 96 -9.21 -6.12 10.86
C THR A 96 -8.12 -7.15 10.59
N GLY A 97 -8.44 -8.41 10.85
CA GLY A 97 -7.58 -9.55 10.50
C GLY A 97 -7.64 -9.84 9.01
N VAL A 98 -6.51 -10.18 8.43
CA VAL A 98 -6.41 -10.59 7.01
C VAL A 98 -5.84 -12.00 6.89
N GLY A 99 -6.21 -12.68 5.81
CA GLY A 99 -5.69 -14.00 5.49
C GLY A 99 -4.18 -13.97 5.20
N THR A 100 -3.45 -14.91 5.80
CA THR A 100 -1.99 -15.00 5.67
C THR A 100 -1.56 -16.39 5.26
N VAL A 101 -0.40 -16.48 4.59
CA VAL A 101 0.32 -17.75 4.37
C VAL A 101 1.39 -17.98 5.44
N GLN A 102 1.71 -16.95 6.22
CA GLN A 102 2.66 -17.00 7.33
C GLN A 102 2.30 -15.94 8.37
N GLY A 103 2.34 -16.32 9.66
CA GLY A 103 2.12 -15.42 10.77
C GLY A 103 0.68 -14.92 10.88
N ARG A 104 0.48 -13.92 11.76
CA ARG A 104 -0.79 -13.22 11.94
C ARG A 104 -0.62 -11.76 11.53
N LEU A 105 -1.60 -11.25 10.79
CA LEU A 105 -1.57 -9.88 10.29
C LEU A 105 -2.90 -9.19 10.59
N LEU A 106 -2.78 -8.05 11.24
CA LEU A 106 -3.86 -7.07 11.35
C LEU A 106 -3.53 -5.90 10.43
N MET A 107 -4.52 -5.40 9.72
CA MET A 107 -4.40 -4.18 8.92
C MET A 107 -5.34 -3.13 9.51
N GLY A 108 -4.82 -1.92 9.67
CA GLY A 108 -5.57 -0.78 10.16
C GLY A 108 -6.31 -0.05 9.04
N PRO A 109 -6.99 1.05 9.39
CA PRO A 109 -7.67 1.89 8.42
C PRO A 109 -6.70 2.37 7.33
N ASP A 110 -7.09 2.27 6.07
CA ASP A 110 -6.28 2.65 4.91
C ASP A 110 -6.99 3.64 3.97
N ARG A 111 -7.91 4.42 4.50
CA ARG A 111 -8.69 5.38 3.71
C ARG A 111 -7.81 6.40 3.01
N PHE A 112 -8.09 6.64 1.74
CA PHE A 112 -7.52 7.77 1.03
C PHE A 112 -8.13 9.09 1.52
N PHE A 113 -7.37 10.20 1.33
CA PHE A 113 -7.80 11.54 1.75
C PHE A 113 -9.10 12.01 1.09
N ASP A 114 -9.41 11.51 -0.11
CA ASP A 114 -10.64 11.81 -0.85
C ASP A 114 -11.80 10.85 -0.51
N GLY A 115 -11.56 9.88 0.40
CA GLY A 115 -12.55 8.91 0.84
C GLY A 115 -12.93 7.85 -0.19
N ARG A 116 -12.28 7.82 -1.35
CA ARG A 116 -12.57 6.84 -2.41
C ARG A 116 -11.86 5.52 -2.15
N ALA A 117 -12.52 4.43 -2.45
CA ALA A 117 -11.88 3.12 -2.50
C ALA A 117 -11.51 2.79 -3.96
N PHE A 118 -10.40 2.10 -4.14
CA PHE A 118 -9.94 1.62 -5.43
C PHE A 118 -10.00 0.10 -5.50
N ASP A 119 -10.85 -0.39 -6.38
CA ASP A 119 -10.92 -1.80 -6.74
C ASP A 119 -10.07 -2.02 -8.01
N PRO A 120 -9.00 -2.84 -7.95
CA PRO A 120 -8.15 -3.08 -9.12
C PRO A 120 -8.89 -3.78 -10.26
N ASP A 121 -9.99 -4.46 -10.00
CA ASP A 121 -10.82 -5.11 -11.02
C ASP A 121 -11.83 -4.15 -11.68
N GLN A 122 -11.95 -2.92 -11.17
CA GLN A 122 -12.93 -1.92 -11.60
C GLN A 122 -12.26 -0.59 -12.02
N LEU A 123 -11.16 -0.66 -12.76
CA LEU A 123 -10.39 0.52 -13.18
C LEU A 123 -11.26 1.57 -13.88
N ASP A 124 -12.11 1.14 -14.81
CA ASP A 124 -12.95 2.07 -15.60
C ASP A 124 -13.96 2.79 -14.73
N ALA A 125 -14.59 2.08 -13.81
CA ALA A 125 -15.51 2.67 -12.85
C ALA A 125 -14.82 3.69 -11.94
N TYR A 126 -13.59 3.40 -11.50
CA TYR A 126 -12.80 4.32 -10.70
C TYR A 126 -12.40 5.59 -11.48
N LEU A 127 -11.97 5.45 -12.73
CA LEU A 127 -11.59 6.57 -13.57
C LEU A 127 -12.78 7.46 -13.97
N ALA A 128 -13.99 6.90 -14.02
CA ALA A 128 -15.22 7.64 -14.31
C ALA A 128 -15.70 8.51 -13.13
N GLN A 129 -15.19 8.28 -11.93
CA GLN A 129 -15.49 9.07 -10.74
C GLN A 129 -14.62 10.33 -10.69
N SER A 130 -14.82 11.24 -11.57
CA SER A 130 -14.10 12.54 -11.59
C SER A 130 -14.79 13.61 -10.74
#